data_eba6487997a6b7c435dc0d889d4271c1
#
_entry.id   eba6487997a6b7c435dc0d889d4271c1
#
_cell.length_a   1.000
_cell.length_b   1.000
_cell.length_c   1.000
_cell.angle_alpha   90.00
_cell.angle_beta   90.00
_cell.angle_gamma   90.00
#
_symmetry.space_group_name_H-M   'P 1'
#
loop_
_entity.id
_entity.type
_entity.pdbx_description
1 polymer ?
#
loop_
_entity_poly.entity_id
_entity_poly.type
_entity_poly.pdbx_seq_one_letter_code
_entity_poly.pdbx_strand_id
1 'polypeptide(L)'
;MITDADVAAFEECISGGGVAVFPTDTLYGVGCRPDSEDAVARVYALKGRAPGKPAAVMCFSLDALPETGPRTRAALEALLPGPVLVVLPGGVGVRVPDLPAMARVRVPVLQTSANLSGGPDPRRLADVPASIRDGVDLVLDGGELPGVPSTVVDLGRYEETGEWEVLRAGAVPVERLATELNRDMRG
;
A
#
# COMPACT_ATOMS: atom_id res chain seq x y z
N MET A 1 -3.80 -19.58 -0.47
CA MET A 1 -2.58 -19.18 0.31
C MET A 1 -1.48 -18.86 -0.70
N ILE A 2 -0.83 -17.73 -0.58
CA ILE A 2 0.24 -17.29 -1.51
C ILE A 2 1.45 -18.18 -1.37
N THR A 3 1.92 -18.72 -2.50
CA THR A 3 3.07 -19.64 -2.60
C THR A 3 4.32 -18.91 -3.10
N ASP A 4 5.49 -19.54 -3.01
CA ASP A 4 6.73 -18.98 -3.58
C ASP A 4 6.63 -18.80 -5.11
N ALA A 5 5.86 -19.65 -5.81
CA ALA A 5 5.62 -19.50 -7.25
C ALA A 5 4.74 -18.28 -7.56
N ASP A 6 3.74 -17.99 -6.72
CA ASP A 6 2.91 -16.78 -6.86
C ASP A 6 3.76 -15.52 -6.65
N VAL A 7 4.67 -15.54 -5.69
CA VAL A 7 5.59 -14.41 -5.42
C VAL A 7 6.50 -14.17 -6.62
N ALA A 8 7.08 -15.22 -7.20
CA ALA A 8 7.93 -15.10 -8.39
C ALA A 8 7.15 -14.57 -9.59
N ALA A 9 5.93 -15.09 -9.84
CA ALA A 9 5.06 -14.62 -10.91
C ALA A 9 4.65 -13.15 -10.72
N PHE A 10 4.40 -12.74 -9.47
CA PHE A 10 4.09 -11.35 -9.14
C PHE A 10 5.27 -10.43 -9.45
N GLU A 11 6.47 -10.80 -9.00
CA GLU A 11 7.67 -10.01 -9.22
C GLU A 11 8.01 -9.89 -10.72
N GLU A 12 7.88 -10.98 -11.47
CA GLU A 12 8.03 -11.00 -12.93
C GLU A 12 7.01 -10.09 -13.63
N CYS A 13 5.74 -10.21 -13.28
CA CYS A 13 4.66 -9.39 -13.82
C CYS A 13 4.93 -7.88 -13.59
N ILE A 14 5.21 -7.49 -12.35
CA ILE A 14 5.44 -6.09 -11.99
C ILE A 14 6.73 -5.57 -12.64
N SER A 15 7.82 -6.35 -12.62
CA SER A 15 9.10 -5.96 -13.24
C SER A 15 8.98 -5.81 -14.75
N GLY A 16 8.14 -6.62 -15.40
CA GLY A 16 7.83 -6.55 -16.83
C GLY A 16 6.91 -5.40 -17.22
N GLY A 17 6.47 -4.55 -16.28
CA GLY A 17 5.53 -3.44 -16.54
C GLY A 17 4.07 -3.88 -16.58
N GLY A 18 3.75 -5.07 -16.11
CA GLY A 18 2.39 -5.58 -15.99
C GLY A 18 1.62 -4.95 -14.82
N VAL A 19 0.32 -5.22 -14.81
CA VAL A 19 -0.63 -4.84 -13.77
C VAL A 19 -1.13 -6.10 -13.07
N ALA A 20 -1.14 -6.11 -11.74
CA ALA A 20 -1.59 -7.25 -10.97
C ALA A 20 -2.71 -6.89 -9.98
N VAL A 21 -3.63 -7.84 -9.75
CA VAL A 21 -4.52 -7.88 -8.58
C VAL A 21 -3.92 -8.85 -7.58
N PHE A 22 -3.79 -8.42 -6.33
CA PHE A 22 -3.12 -9.22 -5.29
C PHE A 22 -3.68 -8.92 -3.90
N PRO A 23 -3.57 -9.87 -2.95
CA PRO A 23 -3.97 -9.66 -1.56
C PRO A 23 -2.97 -8.73 -0.84
N THR A 24 -3.50 -7.96 0.12
CA THR A 24 -2.68 -7.26 1.11
C THR A 24 -3.09 -7.71 2.52
N ASP A 25 -2.55 -7.10 3.55
CA ASP A 25 -2.96 -7.32 4.95
C ASP A 25 -4.30 -6.63 5.30
N THR A 26 -4.95 -5.97 4.36
CA THR A 26 -6.23 -5.26 4.54
C THR A 26 -7.28 -5.65 3.52
N LEU A 27 -7.03 -5.38 2.25
CA LEU A 27 -7.94 -5.50 1.11
C LEU A 27 -7.19 -6.06 -0.10
N TYR A 28 -7.91 -6.53 -1.13
CA TYR A 28 -7.29 -6.75 -2.42
C TYR A 28 -6.85 -5.42 -3.03
N GLY A 29 -5.62 -5.42 -3.53
CA GLY A 29 -5.02 -4.30 -4.23
C GLY A 29 -4.92 -4.55 -5.74
N VAL A 30 -4.88 -3.48 -6.51
CA VAL A 30 -4.43 -3.47 -7.90
C VAL A 30 -3.23 -2.54 -8.00
N GLY A 31 -2.18 -2.97 -8.69
CA GLY A 31 -0.95 -2.20 -8.76
C GLY A 31 -0.04 -2.58 -9.91
N CYS A 32 0.97 -1.74 -10.10
CA CYS A 32 1.97 -1.83 -11.15
C CYS A 32 3.29 -1.19 -10.71
N ARG A 33 4.31 -1.21 -11.54
CA ARG A 33 5.53 -0.43 -11.29
C ARG A 33 5.21 1.08 -11.23
N PRO A 34 5.73 1.81 -10.23
CA PRO A 34 5.48 3.24 -10.08
C PRO A 34 6.13 4.11 -11.18
N ASP A 35 7.19 3.63 -11.81
CA ASP A 35 7.95 4.29 -12.87
C ASP A 35 7.50 3.94 -14.30
N SER A 36 6.45 3.12 -14.46
CA SER A 36 5.84 2.78 -15.75
C SER A 36 4.59 3.62 -15.96
N GLU A 37 4.70 4.73 -16.72
CA GLU A 37 3.57 5.64 -16.99
C GLU A 37 2.38 4.91 -17.63
N ASP A 38 2.64 4.01 -18.58
CA ASP A 38 1.59 3.22 -19.26
C ASP A 38 0.86 2.29 -18.29
N ALA A 39 1.60 1.59 -17.41
CA ALA A 39 0.99 0.70 -16.43
C ALA A 39 0.20 1.48 -15.36
N VAL A 40 0.71 2.64 -14.94
CA VAL A 40 0.01 3.57 -14.04
C VAL A 40 -1.30 4.05 -14.68
N ALA A 41 -1.25 4.52 -15.94
CA ALA A 41 -2.42 4.96 -16.68
C ALA A 41 -3.46 3.81 -16.79
N ARG A 42 -3.01 2.58 -17.03
CA ARG A 42 -3.87 1.39 -17.10
C ARG A 42 -4.55 1.11 -15.76
N VAL A 43 -3.84 1.19 -14.62
CA VAL A 43 -4.44 1.05 -13.27
C VAL A 43 -5.53 2.08 -13.05
N TYR A 44 -5.30 3.35 -13.41
CA TYR A 44 -6.30 4.41 -13.27
C TYR A 44 -7.51 4.19 -14.17
N ALA A 45 -7.30 3.77 -15.41
CA ALA A 45 -8.37 3.45 -16.37
C ALA A 45 -9.25 2.30 -15.87
N LEU A 46 -8.65 1.20 -15.40
CA LEU A 46 -9.35 0.04 -14.84
C LEU A 46 -10.26 0.41 -13.67
N LYS A 47 -9.86 1.38 -12.85
CA LYS A 47 -10.64 1.86 -11.72
C LYS A 47 -11.68 2.93 -12.08
N GLY A 48 -11.69 3.45 -13.30
CA GLY A 48 -12.45 4.66 -13.62
C GLY A 48 -12.03 5.86 -12.76
N ARG A 49 -10.73 5.96 -12.42
CA ARG A 49 -10.18 6.96 -11.50
C ARG A 49 -9.56 8.11 -12.29
N ALA A 50 -9.89 9.36 -11.90
CA ALA A 50 -9.28 10.52 -12.50
C ALA A 50 -7.76 10.53 -12.31
N PRO A 51 -6.97 10.94 -13.32
CA PRO A 51 -5.53 11.13 -13.18
C PRO A 51 -5.20 12.09 -12.03
N GLY A 52 -4.05 11.87 -11.36
CA GLY A 52 -3.56 12.76 -10.30
C GLY A 52 -4.14 12.49 -8.90
N LYS A 53 -5.08 11.56 -8.72
CA LYS A 53 -5.45 11.14 -7.36
C LYS A 53 -4.31 10.34 -6.74
N PRO A 54 -3.88 10.64 -5.49
CA PRO A 54 -2.75 9.97 -4.87
C PRO A 54 -2.93 8.45 -4.81
N ALA A 55 -1.91 7.70 -5.20
CA ALA A 55 -1.78 6.27 -4.95
C ALA A 55 -0.55 6.06 -4.06
N ALA A 56 -0.53 4.98 -3.29
CA ALA A 56 0.60 4.69 -2.43
C ALA A 56 1.64 3.84 -3.14
N VAL A 57 2.90 4.06 -2.80
CA VAL A 57 3.98 3.13 -3.11
C VAL A 57 4.07 2.10 -2.00
N MET A 58 3.79 0.85 -2.35
CA MET A 58 3.96 -0.29 -1.46
C MET A 58 5.34 -0.88 -1.65
N CYS A 59 6.09 -0.97 -0.55
CA CYS A 59 7.32 -1.74 -0.44
C CYS A 59 7.03 -2.99 0.39
N PHE A 60 7.84 -4.03 0.26
CA PHE A 60 7.63 -5.29 0.97
C PHE A 60 8.67 -5.51 2.09
N SER A 61 9.54 -4.53 2.29
CA SER A 61 10.47 -4.47 3.42
C SER A 61 10.71 -3.01 3.83
N LEU A 62 11.11 -2.78 5.07
CA LEU A 62 11.46 -1.45 5.58
C LEU A 62 12.70 -0.87 4.87
N ASP A 63 13.64 -1.72 4.43
CA ASP A 63 14.85 -1.30 3.74
C ASP A 63 14.59 -0.76 2.33
N ALA A 64 13.43 -1.10 1.75
CA ALA A 64 13.01 -0.61 0.43
C ALA A 64 12.26 0.72 0.50
N LEU A 65 12.00 1.26 1.70
CA LEU A 65 11.41 2.58 1.87
C LEU A 65 12.40 3.68 1.45
N PRO A 66 11.90 4.84 0.99
CA PRO A 66 12.75 5.98 0.67
C PRO A 66 13.52 6.46 1.92
N GLU A 67 14.67 7.08 1.68
CA GLU A 67 15.44 7.73 2.74
C GLU A 67 14.63 8.87 3.37
N THR A 68 14.68 8.94 4.70
CA THR A 68 14.00 9.96 5.49
C THR A 68 14.91 10.41 6.63
N GLY A 69 14.60 11.52 7.28
CA GLY A 69 15.29 11.92 8.50
C GLY A 69 15.07 10.93 9.65
N PRO A 70 15.91 10.99 10.68
CA PRO A 70 15.94 9.97 11.74
C PRO A 70 14.63 9.86 12.52
N ARG A 71 13.93 10.96 12.78
CA ARG A 71 12.64 10.95 13.48
C ARG A 71 11.56 10.26 12.64
N THR A 72 11.47 10.61 11.37
CA THR A 72 10.52 9.98 10.44
C THR A 72 10.86 8.51 10.23
N ARG A 73 12.14 8.15 10.17
CA ARG A 73 12.58 6.75 10.05
C ARG A 73 12.13 5.93 11.27
N ALA A 74 12.34 6.43 12.49
CA ALA A 74 11.87 5.78 13.69
C ALA A 74 10.34 5.59 13.71
N ALA A 75 9.59 6.61 13.29
CA ALA A 75 8.14 6.51 13.15
C ALA A 75 7.71 5.44 12.12
N LEU A 76 8.39 5.35 10.98
CA LEU A 76 8.13 4.30 9.98
C LEU A 76 8.38 2.91 10.56
N GLU A 77 9.47 2.72 11.30
CA GLU A 77 9.81 1.44 11.95
C GLU A 77 8.84 1.05 13.07
N ALA A 78 8.24 2.04 13.75
CA ALA A 78 7.22 1.81 14.77
C ALA A 78 5.83 1.46 14.18
N LEU A 79 5.51 1.96 12.98
CA LEU A 79 4.19 1.81 12.36
C LEU A 79 4.13 0.68 11.32
N LEU A 80 5.27 0.29 10.74
CA LEU A 80 5.38 -0.66 9.63
C LEU A 80 6.32 -1.84 10.01
N PRO A 81 6.09 -3.04 9.50
CA PRO A 81 4.98 -3.41 8.61
C PRO A 81 3.63 -3.40 9.31
N GLY A 82 2.57 -3.11 8.56
CA GLY A 82 1.22 -3.11 9.12
C GLY A 82 0.18 -2.37 8.27
N PRO A 83 -1.07 -2.35 8.74
CA PRO A 83 -2.19 -1.77 8.02
C PRO A 83 -2.23 -0.23 8.16
N VAL A 84 -1.10 0.41 7.95
CA VAL A 84 -0.92 1.87 7.94
C VAL A 84 -0.35 2.30 6.59
N LEU A 85 -0.85 3.41 6.08
CA LEU A 85 -0.28 4.16 4.97
C LEU A 85 0.25 5.47 5.52
N VAL A 86 1.53 5.72 5.32
CA VAL A 86 2.19 6.94 5.77
C VAL A 86 2.39 7.88 4.59
N VAL A 87 1.93 9.13 4.74
CA VAL A 87 2.22 10.19 3.77
C VAL A 87 3.47 10.93 4.25
N LEU A 88 4.49 10.91 3.42
CA LEU A 88 5.79 11.56 3.65
C LEU A 88 5.81 13.00 3.13
N PRO A 89 6.83 13.80 3.47
CA PRO A 89 7.04 15.12 2.86
C PRO A 89 6.95 15.06 1.33
N GLY A 90 6.26 16.03 0.74
CA GLY A 90 5.97 16.04 -0.70
C GLY A 90 4.74 15.24 -1.11
N GLY A 91 3.99 14.67 -0.16
CA GLY A 91 2.71 13.99 -0.42
C GLY A 91 2.84 12.55 -0.93
N VAL A 92 4.02 11.96 -0.84
CA VAL A 92 4.25 10.56 -1.26
C VAL A 92 3.72 9.61 -0.20
N GLY A 93 2.68 8.85 -0.54
CA GLY A 93 2.18 7.78 0.32
C GLY A 93 3.05 6.52 0.23
N VAL A 94 3.50 5.99 1.37
CA VAL A 94 4.27 4.75 1.45
C VAL A 94 3.60 3.75 2.37
N ARG A 95 3.83 2.45 2.11
CA ARG A 95 3.31 1.36 2.92
C ARG A 95 4.21 0.14 2.85
N VAL A 96 4.33 -0.58 3.98
CA VAL A 96 4.86 -1.95 4.04
C VAL A 96 3.78 -2.82 4.69
N PRO A 97 3.14 -3.74 3.94
CA PRO A 97 2.08 -4.56 4.49
C PRO A 97 2.65 -5.64 5.43
N ASP A 98 1.90 -6.00 6.46
CA ASP A 98 2.17 -7.20 7.25
C ASP A 98 1.69 -8.44 6.47
N LEU A 99 2.48 -8.84 5.48
CA LEU A 99 2.20 -9.96 4.59
C LEU A 99 3.48 -10.79 4.39
N PRO A 100 3.84 -11.67 5.35
CA PRO A 100 5.10 -12.42 5.33
C PRO A 100 5.35 -13.22 4.04
N ALA A 101 4.28 -13.74 3.42
CA ALA A 101 4.38 -14.47 2.16
C ALA A 101 4.98 -13.63 1.02
N MET A 102 4.77 -12.30 1.04
CA MET A 102 5.25 -11.37 0.01
C MET A 102 6.53 -10.61 0.42
N ALA A 103 7.08 -10.85 1.61
CA ALA A 103 8.24 -10.11 2.14
C ALA A 103 9.53 -10.25 1.29
N ARG A 104 9.55 -11.21 0.36
CA ARG A 104 10.68 -11.41 -0.57
C ARG A 104 10.61 -10.56 -1.83
N VAL A 105 9.46 -9.94 -2.12
CA VAL A 105 9.30 -9.07 -3.29
C VAL A 105 10.25 -7.87 -3.18
N ARG A 106 11.02 -7.62 -4.23
CA ARG A 106 12.06 -6.57 -4.26
C ARG A 106 11.64 -5.32 -5.01
N VAL A 107 10.59 -5.42 -5.83
CA VAL A 107 10.12 -4.30 -6.64
C VAL A 107 9.08 -3.49 -5.89
N PRO A 108 9.16 -2.16 -5.88
CA PRO A 108 8.10 -1.31 -5.34
C PRO A 108 6.88 -1.36 -6.26
N VAL A 109 5.70 -1.19 -5.68
CA VAL A 109 4.42 -1.25 -6.40
C VAL A 109 3.58 -0.01 -6.11
N LEU A 110 3.27 0.78 -7.12
CA LEU A 110 2.19 1.76 -7.03
C LEU A 110 0.88 0.99 -6.86
N GLN A 111 0.20 1.18 -5.74
CA GLN A 111 -0.93 0.35 -5.34
C GLN A 111 -2.13 1.19 -4.91
N THR A 112 -3.32 0.66 -5.18
CA THR A 112 -4.60 1.14 -4.66
C THR A 112 -5.55 -0.05 -4.46
N SER A 113 -6.64 0.11 -3.70
CA SER A 113 -7.66 -0.96 -3.55
C SER A 113 -8.23 -1.40 -4.91
N ALA A 114 -8.49 -2.71 -5.07
CA ALA A 114 -8.95 -3.29 -6.34
C ALA A 114 -10.47 -3.15 -6.55
N ASN A 115 -11.02 -1.96 -6.34
CA ASN A 115 -12.42 -1.61 -6.59
C ASN A 115 -12.55 -0.49 -7.63
N LEU A 116 -13.73 -0.32 -8.21
CA LEU A 116 -14.03 0.90 -8.96
C LEU A 116 -13.99 2.10 -8.00
N SER A 117 -13.65 3.28 -8.52
CA SER A 117 -13.52 4.50 -7.72
C SER A 117 -14.82 4.82 -6.97
N GLY A 118 -14.77 4.80 -5.62
CA GLY A 118 -15.93 4.97 -4.75
C GLY A 118 -16.80 3.73 -4.54
N GLY A 119 -16.44 2.59 -5.13
CA GLY A 119 -17.10 1.31 -4.88
C GLY A 119 -16.67 0.64 -3.57
N PRO A 120 -17.31 -0.48 -3.19
CA PRO A 120 -17.02 -1.20 -1.95
C PRO A 120 -15.59 -1.78 -1.96
N ASP A 121 -15.01 -1.88 -0.77
CA ASP A 121 -13.68 -2.42 -0.56
C ASP A 121 -13.68 -3.96 -0.70
N PRO A 122 -12.82 -4.55 -1.55
CA PRO A 122 -12.82 -5.98 -1.82
C PRO A 122 -12.08 -6.77 -0.72
N ARG A 123 -12.80 -7.66 -0.04
CA ARG A 123 -12.25 -8.58 0.97
C ARG A 123 -11.85 -9.93 0.38
N ARG A 124 -12.51 -10.34 -0.70
CA ARG A 124 -12.27 -11.60 -1.41
C ARG A 124 -11.98 -11.28 -2.86
N LEU A 125 -11.32 -12.18 -3.55
CA LEU A 125 -11.10 -12.03 -4.99
C LEU A 125 -12.42 -11.90 -5.76
N ALA A 126 -13.48 -12.57 -5.30
CA ALA A 126 -14.81 -12.47 -5.89
C ALA A 126 -15.44 -11.07 -5.78
N ASP A 127 -15.03 -10.26 -4.81
CA ASP A 127 -15.52 -8.89 -4.61
C ASP A 127 -14.82 -7.89 -5.57
N VAL A 128 -13.67 -8.28 -6.15
CA VAL A 128 -13.00 -7.47 -7.16
C VAL A 128 -13.83 -7.46 -8.43
N PRO A 129 -14.21 -6.30 -9.01
CA PRO A 129 -14.98 -6.22 -10.23
C PRO A 129 -14.36 -7.03 -11.37
N ALA A 130 -15.18 -7.75 -12.14
CA ALA A 130 -14.73 -8.54 -13.29
C ALA A 130 -13.93 -7.69 -14.28
N SER A 131 -14.36 -6.44 -14.54
CA SER A 131 -13.66 -5.50 -15.42
C SER A 131 -12.23 -5.19 -14.98
N ILE A 132 -11.93 -5.25 -13.65
CA ILE A 132 -10.57 -5.11 -13.14
C ILE A 132 -9.83 -6.44 -13.27
N ARG A 133 -10.43 -7.57 -12.84
CA ARG A 133 -9.78 -8.89 -12.91
C ARG A 133 -9.40 -9.29 -14.33
N ASP A 134 -10.29 -9.05 -15.28
CA ASP A 134 -10.11 -9.42 -16.68
C ASP A 134 -9.17 -8.44 -17.43
N GLY A 135 -8.94 -7.26 -16.85
CA GLY A 135 -8.10 -6.21 -17.42
C GLY A 135 -6.65 -6.18 -16.91
N VAL A 136 -6.25 -7.08 -15.99
CA VAL A 136 -4.89 -7.17 -15.46
C VAL A 136 -4.14 -8.37 -16.04
N ASP A 137 -2.82 -8.39 -15.86
CA ASP A 137 -1.94 -9.44 -16.40
C ASP A 137 -1.78 -10.61 -15.41
N LEU A 138 -1.97 -10.35 -14.12
CA LEU A 138 -1.86 -11.36 -13.06
C LEU A 138 -2.95 -11.14 -12.00
N VAL A 139 -3.52 -12.25 -11.55
CA VAL A 139 -4.46 -12.27 -10.41
C VAL A 139 -3.98 -13.30 -9.41
N LEU A 140 -3.71 -12.87 -8.18
CA LEU A 140 -3.36 -13.73 -7.06
C LEU A 140 -4.53 -13.83 -6.07
N ASP A 141 -4.89 -15.05 -5.69
CA ASP A 141 -5.92 -15.30 -4.68
C ASP A 141 -5.28 -15.60 -3.31
N GLY A 142 -5.45 -14.71 -2.37
CA GLY A 142 -5.01 -14.86 -0.97
C GLY A 142 -6.12 -15.31 -0.01
N GLY A 143 -7.32 -15.62 -0.53
CA GLY A 143 -8.47 -15.92 0.29
C GLY A 143 -9.19 -14.69 0.83
N GLU A 144 -9.85 -14.84 1.98
CA GLU A 144 -10.57 -13.73 2.63
C GLU A 144 -9.64 -12.88 3.49
N LEU A 145 -9.69 -11.57 3.29
CA LEU A 145 -8.89 -10.57 3.98
C LEU A 145 -9.70 -9.85 5.08
N PRO A 146 -9.06 -9.12 6.01
CA PRO A 146 -9.75 -8.41 7.10
C PRO A 146 -10.88 -7.47 6.64
N GLY A 147 -10.71 -6.83 5.48
CA GLY A 147 -11.75 -5.99 4.89
C GLY A 147 -11.82 -4.57 5.48
N VAL A 148 -10.86 -4.19 6.30
CA VAL A 148 -10.75 -2.84 6.87
C VAL A 148 -9.58 -2.12 6.20
N PRO A 149 -9.80 -0.97 5.53
CA PRO A 149 -8.74 -0.25 4.85
C PRO A 149 -7.67 0.24 5.84
N SER A 150 -6.46 0.49 5.33
CA SER A 150 -5.36 1.05 6.13
C SER A 150 -5.74 2.38 6.74
N THR A 151 -5.28 2.65 7.96
CA THR A 151 -5.27 4.00 8.51
C THR A 151 -4.24 4.84 7.73
N VAL A 152 -4.59 6.06 7.36
CA VAL A 152 -3.70 6.98 6.65
C VAL A 152 -3.24 8.06 7.61
N VAL A 153 -1.93 8.17 7.82
CA VAL A 153 -1.31 9.18 8.67
C VAL A 153 -0.38 10.06 7.85
N ASP A 154 -0.47 11.37 8.06
CA ASP A 154 0.43 12.36 7.46
C ASP A 154 1.59 12.63 8.42
N LEU A 155 2.81 12.40 7.95
CA LEU A 155 4.07 12.72 8.60
C LEU A 155 4.84 13.82 7.84
N GLY A 156 4.19 14.58 6.96
CA GLY A 156 4.80 15.57 6.10
C GLY A 156 5.62 16.64 6.84
N ARG A 157 5.25 16.94 8.09
CA ARG A 157 5.95 17.89 8.97
C ARG A 157 6.62 17.23 10.18
N TYR A 158 6.51 15.91 10.30
CA TYR A 158 6.91 15.19 11.50
C TYR A 158 8.41 15.30 11.80
N GLU A 159 9.26 15.26 10.78
CA GLU A 159 10.71 15.39 10.95
C GLU A 159 11.08 16.70 11.64
N GLU A 160 10.48 17.80 11.22
CA GLU A 160 10.81 19.15 11.65
C GLU A 160 10.13 19.52 12.98
N THR A 161 8.83 19.22 13.11
CA THR A 161 7.98 19.73 14.19
C THR A 161 7.48 18.66 15.15
N GLY A 162 7.53 17.37 14.77
CA GLY A 162 6.87 16.28 15.48
C GLY A 162 5.35 16.24 15.28
N GLU A 163 4.80 17.09 14.41
CA GLU A 163 3.36 17.12 14.11
C GLU A 163 2.98 16.03 13.12
N TRP A 164 1.86 15.38 13.39
CA TRP A 164 1.25 14.36 12.54
C TRP A 164 -0.27 14.47 12.55
N GLU A 165 -0.91 13.95 11.50
CA GLU A 165 -2.37 14.01 11.35
C GLU A 165 -2.91 12.70 10.79
N VAL A 166 -4.10 12.28 11.24
CA VAL A 166 -4.84 11.16 10.64
C VAL A 166 -5.72 11.68 9.51
N LEU A 167 -5.32 11.39 8.27
CA LEU A 167 -6.09 11.76 7.08
C LEU A 167 -7.29 10.85 6.84
N ARG A 168 -7.20 9.59 7.27
CA ARG A 168 -8.29 8.60 7.19
C ARG A 168 -8.17 7.58 8.31
N ALA A 169 -9.24 7.42 9.08
CA ALA A 169 -9.35 6.32 10.02
C ALA A 169 -9.47 4.97 9.28
N GLY A 170 -8.88 3.92 9.83
CA GLY A 170 -8.85 2.58 9.25
C GLY A 170 -8.54 1.51 10.28
N ALA A 171 -7.78 0.50 9.91
CA ALA A 171 -7.52 -0.68 10.71
C ALA A 171 -6.74 -0.42 12.02
N VAL A 172 -5.96 0.67 12.09
CA VAL A 172 -5.24 1.04 13.31
C VAL A 172 -5.94 2.22 13.99
N PRO A 173 -6.36 2.07 15.27
CA PRO A 173 -6.94 3.16 16.06
C PRO A 173 -5.98 4.32 16.27
N VAL A 174 -6.51 5.54 16.35
CA VAL A 174 -5.71 6.78 16.51
C VAL A 174 -4.89 6.74 17.81
N GLU A 175 -5.45 6.18 18.87
CA GLU A 175 -4.79 6.06 20.18
C GLU A 175 -3.52 5.21 20.11
N ARG A 176 -3.53 4.15 19.27
CA ARG A 176 -2.33 3.34 19.03
C ARG A 176 -1.28 4.11 18.26
N LEU A 177 -1.67 4.83 17.19
CA LEU A 177 -0.75 5.71 16.46
C LEU A 177 -0.12 6.74 17.39
N ALA A 178 -0.93 7.42 18.23
CA ALA A 178 -0.45 8.39 19.21
C ALA A 178 0.54 7.77 20.21
N THR A 179 0.31 6.53 20.62
CA THR A 179 1.24 5.83 21.52
C THR A 179 2.59 5.59 20.87
N GLU A 180 2.61 5.16 19.61
CA GLU A 180 3.86 4.89 18.89
C GLU A 180 4.60 6.19 18.52
N LEU A 181 3.90 7.17 17.97
CA LEU A 181 4.51 8.40 17.46
C LEU A 181 4.95 9.37 18.57
N ASN A 182 4.33 9.34 19.76
CA ASN A 182 4.71 10.22 20.86
C ASN A 182 5.76 9.61 21.79
N ARG A 183 6.21 8.38 21.57
CA ARG A 183 7.30 7.76 22.34
C ARG A 183 8.62 8.51 22.15
N ASP A 184 8.93 8.93 20.92
CA ASP A 184 10.17 9.64 20.59
C ASP A 184 10.22 11.09 21.11
N MET A 185 9.09 11.65 21.57
CA MET A 185 9.06 13.00 22.14
C MET A 185 9.46 13.05 23.62
N ARG A 186 9.80 11.91 24.24
CA ARG A 186 10.14 11.82 25.68
C ARG A 186 11.59 11.43 25.97
N GLY A 187 12.44 11.42 24.95
CA GLY A 187 13.88 11.10 25.05
C GLY A 187 14.78 12.34 25.03
#